data_5eb1d5768cbe1b2c03bb9b6f8d3ea971
#
_entry.id   5eb1d5768cbe1b2c03bb9b6f8d3ea971
#
_cell.length_a   1.000
_cell.length_b   1.000
_cell.length_c   1.000
_cell.angle_alpha   90.00
_cell.angle_beta   90.00
_cell.angle_gamma   90.00
#
_symmetry.space_group_name_H-M   'P 1'
#
loop_
_entity.id
_entity.type
_entity.pdbx_description
1 polymer ?
#
loop_
_entity_poly.entity_id
_entity_poly.type
_entity_poly.pdbx_seq_one_letter_code
_entity_poly.pdbx_strand_id
1 'polypeptide(L)'
;MSDKQKKMLTRIIISLVLFLGLMIAEHTGKLDLLPGIVTLLIYVAVYALIGYDIVWKALRNISHGQIFDENFLMMVATLGAFGVKEYSEAVAVMLFYQVGELFQGYAVGKSRQSIAAMMDICPQYANIEEDGSLVQVDPDDVEIGTVIVVKPGERIPLDGVVVEGSSMVDTAALTGESVPRKAQTGDDIISGCVNGSGTLKVKVTKAFEDSTVSKILELVENATSKKAKVENFITRFAKYYTPVVTIAAVILAIVPPLILGGGFAQWIQRACIFLVISCPCALVISVPMGFFGGIGAASRIGVLVKGSNYLEAVAEMDTIVFDKTGTLTKGEFKVSDVKAAGDVTDAELLELAALGEGYSNHPIAESIRTAYGKALDMDRVNASEEIAGHGIHAQIDGSDVYLGNAKLMKKQSIAYEENSNIGTVVYVAKNGKFAGSIVISDAIKDGARDAIRDMKAVGVKKCVMLTGDRKEVAEAVAKELGLDEVHAELLPGDKVSQVEQLLQEKNEKSRLAFVGDGINDAPVLTRADIGIAMGSMGSDAAIEAADIVLMDDDVRKIASIVKISRKTLRIVKQNVVFALSVKAIVLILGALGLASMWAAVFADVGVSVLAILNSMRTLQEK
;
A
#
# COMPACT_ATOMS: atom_id res chain seq x y z
N MET A 1 -15.05 -22.21 1.03
CA MET A 1 -14.43 -23.22 0.13
C MET A 1 -15.10 -23.14 -1.24
N SER A 2 -14.31 -23.04 -2.29
CA SER A 2 -14.80 -23.09 -3.68
C SER A 2 -15.30 -24.50 -4.02
N ASP A 3 -16.12 -24.63 -5.08
CA ASP A 3 -16.62 -25.95 -5.51
C ASP A 3 -15.50 -26.89 -5.93
N LYS A 4 -14.40 -26.36 -6.47
CA LYS A 4 -13.19 -27.11 -6.77
C LYS A 4 -12.55 -27.69 -5.49
N GLN A 5 -12.47 -26.90 -4.42
CA GLN A 5 -11.94 -27.34 -3.13
C GLN A 5 -12.84 -28.36 -2.44
N LYS A 6 -14.17 -28.24 -2.57
CA LYS A 6 -15.12 -29.25 -2.06
C LYS A 6 -14.93 -30.61 -2.75
N LYS A 7 -14.80 -30.59 -4.09
CA LYS A 7 -14.53 -31.81 -4.87
C LYS A 7 -13.20 -32.47 -4.48
N MET A 8 -12.15 -31.66 -4.25
CA MET A 8 -10.85 -32.14 -3.80
C MET A 8 -10.92 -32.74 -2.40
N LEU A 9 -11.63 -32.09 -1.45
CA LEU A 9 -11.85 -32.62 -0.10
C LEU A 9 -12.58 -33.96 -0.13
N THR A 10 -13.65 -34.09 -0.93
CA THR A 10 -14.40 -35.37 -1.08
C THR A 10 -13.48 -36.48 -1.59
N ARG A 11 -12.65 -36.18 -2.58
CA ARG A 11 -11.69 -37.14 -3.14
C ARG A 11 -10.63 -37.56 -2.10
N ILE A 12 -10.11 -36.61 -1.32
CA ILE A 12 -9.17 -36.90 -0.22
C ILE A 12 -9.82 -37.82 0.81
N ILE A 13 -11.04 -37.52 1.25
CA ILE A 13 -11.76 -38.35 2.25
C ILE A 13 -11.97 -39.81 1.72
N ILE A 14 -12.43 -39.95 0.49
CA ILE A 14 -12.63 -41.29 -0.11
C ILE A 14 -11.30 -42.03 -0.16
N SER A 15 -10.24 -41.40 -0.66
CA SER A 15 -8.91 -42.03 -0.77
C SER A 15 -8.33 -42.37 0.59
N LEU A 16 -8.55 -41.52 1.63
CA LEU A 16 -8.11 -41.77 2.99
C LEU A 16 -8.80 -43.03 3.58
N VAL A 17 -10.12 -43.13 3.41
CA VAL A 17 -10.87 -44.32 3.88
C VAL A 17 -10.39 -45.61 3.19
N LEU A 18 -10.19 -45.55 1.87
CA LEU A 18 -9.67 -46.70 1.11
C LEU A 18 -8.23 -47.03 1.56
N PHE A 19 -7.39 -46.03 1.75
CA PHE A 19 -6.01 -46.24 2.17
C PHE A 19 -5.91 -46.84 3.59
N LEU A 20 -6.71 -46.32 4.55
CA LEU A 20 -6.78 -46.89 5.90
C LEU A 20 -7.28 -48.35 5.88
N GLY A 21 -8.27 -48.67 5.02
CA GLY A 21 -8.72 -50.01 4.80
C GLY A 21 -7.62 -50.95 4.26
N LEU A 22 -6.81 -50.46 3.32
CA LEU A 22 -5.66 -51.21 2.79
C LEU A 22 -4.57 -51.42 3.84
N MET A 23 -4.25 -50.39 4.65
CA MET A 23 -3.28 -50.52 5.76
C MET A 23 -3.71 -51.56 6.80
N ILE A 24 -5.01 -51.60 7.16
CA ILE A 24 -5.55 -52.60 8.06
C ILE A 24 -5.45 -54.00 7.42
N ALA A 25 -5.77 -54.12 6.12
CA ALA A 25 -5.67 -55.38 5.39
C ALA A 25 -4.22 -55.88 5.26
N GLU A 26 -3.25 -54.97 5.09
CA GLU A 26 -1.81 -55.25 5.08
C GLU A 26 -1.36 -55.74 6.46
N HIS A 27 -1.71 -54.98 7.52
CA HIS A 27 -1.33 -55.35 8.91
C HIS A 27 -1.95 -56.65 9.40
N THR A 28 -3.14 -57.02 8.88
CA THR A 28 -3.82 -58.31 9.21
C THR A 28 -3.37 -59.47 8.32
N GLY A 29 -2.40 -59.29 7.43
CA GLY A 29 -1.88 -60.31 6.51
C GLY A 29 -2.87 -60.75 5.42
N LYS A 30 -4.01 -60.05 5.25
CA LYS A 30 -5.02 -60.38 4.23
C LYS A 30 -4.56 -60.03 2.82
N LEU A 31 -3.70 -59.04 2.65
CA LEU A 31 -3.12 -58.67 1.36
C LEU A 31 -2.06 -59.70 0.89
N ASP A 32 -1.41 -60.42 1.79
CA ASP A 32 -0.43 -61.45 1.46
C ASP A 32 -1.10 -62.71 0.83
N LEU A 33 -2.41 -62.85 1.02
CA LEU A 33 -3.22 -63.92 0.40
C LEU A 33 -3.54 -63.63 -1.08
N LEU A 34 -3.35 -62.40 -1.54
CA LEU A 34 -3.63 -61.98 -2.92
C LEU A 34 -2.37 -62.10 -3.80
N PRO A 35 -2.55 -62.41 -5.09
CA PRO A 35 -1.43 -62.34 -6.03
C PRO A 35 -0.85 -60.93 -6.04
N GLY A 36 0.49 -60.80 -6.03
CA GLY A 36 1.17 -59.49 -5.93
C GLY A 36 0.76 -58.48 -7.02
N ILE A 37 0.30 -58.98 -8.19
CA ILE A 37 -0.22 -58.11 -9.25
C ILE A 37 -1.56 -57.49 -8.88
N VAL A 38 -2.41 -58.21 -8.11
CA VAL A 38 -3.71 -57.73 -7.64
C VAL A 38 -3.50 -56.64 -6.58
N THR A 39 -2.57 -56.86 -5.65
CA THR A 39 -2.16 -55.88 -4.64
C THR A 39 -1.65 -54.59 -5.31
N LEU A 40 -0.77 -54.72 -6.31
CA LEU A 40 -0.30 -53.58 -7.10
C LEU A 40 -1.45 -52.81 -7.75
N LEU A 41 -2.39 -53.51 -8.43
CA LEU A 41 -3.52 -52.88 -9.11
C LEU A 41 -4.44 -52.12 -8.15
N ILE A 42 -4.67 -52.65 -6.94
CA ILE A 42 -5.47 -51.99 -5.91
C ILE A 42 -4.78 -50.67 -5.46
N TYR A 43 -3.49 -50.71 -5.17
CA TYR A 43 -2.74 -49.51 -4.78
C TYR A 43 -2.67 -48.48 -5.92
N VAL A 44 -2.48 -48.94 -7.18
CA VAL A 44 -2.50 -48.07 -8.37
C VAL A 44 -3.87 -47.41 -8.55
N ALA A 45 -4.97 -48.12 -8.30
CA ALA A 45 -6.32 -47.55 -8.39
C ALA A 45 -6.53 -46.42 -7.34
N VAL A 46 -6.12 -46.64 -6.09
CA VAL A 46 -6.20 -45.61 -5.04
C VAL A 46 -5.28 -44.45 -5.35
N TYR A 47 -4.05 -44.70 -5.81
CA TYR A 47 -3.11 -43.67 -6.25
C TYR A 47 -3.67 -42.86 -7.42
N ALA A 48 -4.24 -43.51 -8.43
CA ALA A 48 -4.86 -42.83 -9.55
C ALA A 48 -6.04 -41.94 -9.11
N LEU A 49 -6.84 -42.40 -8.14
CA LEU A 49 -7.96 -41.62 -7.60
C LEU A 49 -7.46 -40.33 -6.93
N ILE A 50 -6.39 -40.38 -6.13
CA ILE A 50 -5.92 -39.24 -5.37
C ILE A 50 -4.95 -38.35 -6.17
N GLY A 51 -4.14 -38.90 -7.07
CA GLY A 51 -2.97 -38.26 -7.68
C GLY A 51 -3.10 -37.94 -9.18
N TYR A 52 -4.19 -38.35 -9.88
CA TYR A 52 -4.28 -38.18 -11.34
C TYR A 52 -4.04 -36.73 -11.80
N ASP A 53 -4.53 -35.76 -11.06
CA ASP A 53 -4.39 -34.32 -11.39
C ASP A 53 -2.94 -33.82 -11.25
N ILE A 54 -2.21 -34.36 -10.27
CA ILE A 54 -0.78 -34.02 -10.08
C ILE A 54 0.05 -34.62 -11.21
N VAL A 55 -0.19 -35.89 -11.52
CA VAL A 55 0.50 -36.58 -12.63
C VAL A 55 0.19 -35.87 -13.96
N TRP A 56 -1.09 -35.54 -14.20
CA TRP A 56 -1.49 -34.83 -15.41
C TRP A 56 -0.85 -33.43 -15.51
N LYS A 57 -0.81 -32.67 -14.41
CA LYS A 57 -0.13 -31.37 -14.37
C LYS A 57 1.38 -31.52 -14.66
N ALA A 58 2.04 -32.49 -14.03
CA ALA A 58 3.46 -32.75 -14.26
C ALA A 58 3.73 -33.05 -15.74
N LEU A 59 2.97 -33.95 -16.36
CA LEU A 59 3.12 -34.31 -17.78
C LEU A 59 2.85 -33.11 -18.70
N ARG A 60 1.82 -32.31 -18.39
CA ARG A 60 1.51 -31.09 -19.14
C ARG A 60 2.62 -30.06 -19.02
N ASN A 61 3.19 -29.83 -17.82
CA ASN A 61 4.25 -28.87 -17.60
C ASN A 61 5.55 -29.30 -18.30
N ILE A 62 5.86 -30.60 -18.33
CA ILE A 62 6.96 -31.16 -19.12
C ILE A 62 6.77 -30.85 -20.60
N SER A 63 5.56 -31.03 -21.15
CA SER A 63 5.29 -30.74 -22.56
C SER A 63 5.41 -29.26 -22.93
N HIS A 64 5.33 -28.35 -21.95
CA HIS A 64 5.53 -26.91 -22.10
C HIS A 64 6.94 -26.44 -21.72
N GLY A 65 7.90 -27.37 -21.52
CA GLY A 65 9.30 -27.05 -21.21
C GLY A 65 9.56 -26.69 -19.74
N GLN A 66 8.57 -26.81 -18.85
CA GLN A 66 8.71 -26.61 -17.41
C GLN A 66 8.89 -27.98 -16.72
N ILE A 67 10.09 -28.57 -16.86
CA ILE A 67 10.34 -29.95 -16.44
C ILE A 67 10.47 -30.07 -14.92
N PHE A 68 11.07 -29.08 -14.25
CA PHE A 68 11.43 -29.15 -12.83
C PHE A 68 10.48 -28.34 -11.94
N ASP A 69 9.20 -28.79 -11.86
CA ASP A 69 8.23 -28.23 -10.92
C ASP A 69 7.97 -29.19 -9.75
N GLU A 70 7.17 -28.74 -8.78
CA GLU A 70 6.81 -29.52 -7.59
C GLU A 70 5.99 -30.79 -7.96
N ASN A 71 5.11 -30.70 -8.96
CA ASN A 71 4.30 -31.83 -9.41
C ASN A 71 5.18 -32.92 -10.05
N PHE A 72 6.23 -32.52 -10.79
CA PHE A 72 7.22 -33.43 -11.35
C PHE A 72 7.97 -34.18 -10.23
N LEU A 73 8.47 -33.45 -9.22
CA LEU A 73 9.19 -34.06 -8.09
C LEU A 73 8.32 -35.10 -7.37
N MET A 74 7.06 -34.75 -7.11
CA MET A 74 6.10 -35.66 -6.46
C MET A 74 5.78 -36.86 -7.32
N MET A 75 5.57 -36.68 -8.63
CA MET A 75 5.34 -37.78 -9.57
C MET A 75 6.53 -38.74 -9.61
N VAL A 76 7.74 -38.23 -9.76
CA VAL A 76 8.96 -39.06 -9.85
C VAL A 76 9.20 -39.84 -8.55
N ALA A 77 9.07 -39.13 -7.39
CA ALA A 77 9.24 -39.79 -6.08
C ALA A 77 8.23 -40.90 -5.81
N THR A 78 6.95 -40.69 -6.12
CA THR A 78 5.91 -41.68 -5.91
C THR A 78 5.99 -42.86 -6.90
N LEU A 79 6.32 -42.60 -8.17
CA LEU A 79 6.59 -43.68 -9.14
C LEU A 79 7.85 -44.47 -8.76
N GLY A 80 8.89 -43.81 -8.24
CA GLY A 80 10.07 -44.47 -7.69
C GLY A 80 9.73 -45.40 -6.53
N ALA A 81 8.85 -44.95 -5.59
CA ALA A 81 8.36 -45.78 -4.49
C ALA A 81 7.59 -47.02 -5.00
N PHE A 82 6.75 -46.88 -6.04
CA PHE A 82 6.14 -48.02 -6.71
C PHE A 82 7.17 -48.99 -7.30
N GLY A 83 8.24 -48.45 -7.87
CA GLY A 83 9.35 -49.25 -8.45
C GLY A 83 10.10 -50.10 -7.43
N VAL A 84 10.22 -49.62 -6.19
CA VAL A 84 10.85 -50.38 -5.09
C VAL A 84 9.84 -51.19 -4.25
N LYS A 85 8.57 -51.26 -4.69
CA LYS A 85 7.46 -52.00 -4.05
C LYS A 85 6.94 -51.42 -2.75
N GLU A 86 7.24 -50.13 -2.45
CA GLU A 86 6.73 -49.39 -1.30
C GLU A 86 5.37 -48.73 -1.68
N TYR A 87 4.36 -49.54 -1.98
CA TYR A 87 3.08 -49.08 -2.51
C TYR A 87 2.29 -48.22 -1.51
N SER A 88 2.28 -48.61 -0.23
CA SER A 88 1.62 -47.87 0.84
C SER A 88 2.25 -46.49 1.04
N GLU A 89 3.58 -46.40 0.97
CA GLU A 89 4.29 -45.13 1.05
C GLU A 89 3.95 -44.17 -0.12
N ALA A 90 3.90 -44.71 -1.35
CA ALA A 90 3.55 -43.93 -2.54
C ALA A 90 2.17 -43.27 -2.45
N VAL A 91 1.16 -44.04 -2.01
CA VAL A 91 -0.21 -43.55 -1.84
C VAL A 91 -0.30 -42.57 -0.69
N ALA A 92 0.36 -42.85 0.42
CA ALA A 92 0.39 -41.95 1.58
C ALA A 92 0.99 -40.60 1.25
N VAL A 93 2.14 -40.58 0.58
CA VAL A 93 2.81 -39.33 0.14
C VAL A 93 1.87 -38.51 -0.72
N MET A 94 1.21 -39.10 -1.71
CA MET A 94 0.27 -38.40 -2.57
C MET A 94 -0.94 -37.87 -1.78
N LEU A 95 -1.45 -38.66 -0.83
CA LEU A 95 -2.56 -38.26 0.04
C LEU A 95 -2.21 -37.04 0.90
N PHE A 96 -1.06 -37.07 1.61
CA PHE A 96 -0.61 -35.97 2.42
C PHE A 96 -0.31 -34.72 1.60
N TYR A 97 0.28 -34.89 0.42
CA TYR A 97 0.51 -33.79 -0.51
C TYR A 97 -0.81 -33.12 -0.90
N GLN A 98 -1.83 -33.88 -1.25
CA GLN A 98 -3.16 -33.35 -1.60
C GLN A 98 -3.86 -32.66 -0.42
N VAL A 99 -3.68 -33.16 0.81
CA VAL A 99 -4.16 -32.48 2.02
C VAL A 99 -3.45 -31.14 2.18
N GLY A 100 -2.13 -31.10 1.97
CA GLY A 100 -1.33 -29.88 1.99
C GLY A 100 -1.81 -28.87 0.95
N GLU A 101 -1.99 -29.29 -0.30
CA GLU A 101 -2.49 -28.47 -1.41
C GLU A 101 -3.90 -27.89 -1.11
N LEU A 102 -4.79 -28.70 -0.55
CA LEU A 102 -6.12 -28.24 -0.15
C LEU A 102 -6.05 -27.15 0.93
N PHE A 103 -5.26 -27.39 1.99
CA PHE A 103 -5.11 -26.44 3.08
C PHE A 103 -4.48 -25.14 2.61
N GLN A 104 -3.44 -25.23 1.82
CA GLN A 104 -2.74 -24.14 1.19
C GLN A 104 -3.66 -23.31 0.28
N GLY A 105 -4.40 -23.96 -0.62
CA GLY A 105 -5.35 -23.28 -1.49
C GLY A 105 -6.49 -22.61 -0.70
N TYR A 106 -6.93 -23.20 0.42
CA TYR A 106 -7.93 -22.60 1.31
C TYR A 106 -7.36 -21.36 2.02
N ALA A 107 -6.15 -21.44 2.57
CA ALA A 107 -5.50 -20.35 3.30
C ALA A 107 -5.20 -19.17 2.38
N VAL A 108 -4.67 -19.43 1.17
CA VAL A 108 -4.45 -18.40 0.13
C VAL A 108 -5.76 -17.77 -0.29
N GLY A 109 -6.80 -18.57 -0.52
CA GLY A 109 -8.13 -18.09 -0.87
C GLY A 109 -8.73 -17.18 0.21
N LYS A 110 -8.61 -17.58 1.49
CA LYS A 110 -9.10 -16.78 2.62
C LYS A 110 -8.31 -15.48 2.78
N SER A 111 -6.99 -15.50 2.58
CA SER A 111 -6.17 -14.29 2.61
C SER A 111 -6.56 -13.32 1.48
N ARG A 112 -6.75 -13.83 0.25
CA ARG A 112 -7.24 -13.04 -0.88
C ARG A 112 -8.66 -12.50 -0.63
N GLN A 113 -9.55 -13.29 -0.04
CA GLN A 113 -10.88 -12.84 0.35
C GLN A 113 -10.85 -11.74 1.42
N SER A 114 -9.93 -11.79 2.38
CA SER A 114 -9.76 -10.73 3.37
C SER A 114 -9.27 -9.42 2.74
N ILE A 115 -8.44 -9.50 1.70
CA ILE A 115 -8.01 -8.35 0.90
C ILE A 115 -9.16 -7.88 -0.01
N ALA A 116 -9.88 -8.79 -0.66
CA ALA A 116 -11.06 -8.46 -1.46
C ALA A 116 -12.23 -7.91 -0.63
N ALA A 117 -12.39 -8.34 0.63
CA ALA A 117 -13.38 -7.75 1.55
C ALA A 117 -13.00 -6.33 1.99
N MET A 118 -11.71 -5.96 1.90
CA MET A 118 -11.29 -4.54 1.98
C MET A 118 -11.58 -3.79 0.67
N MET A 119 -11.68 -4.51 -0.45
CA MET A 119 -12.07 -4.02 -1.77
C MET A 119 -13.60 -4.03 -1.98
N ASP A 120 -14.40 -4.43 -0.97
CA ASP A 120 -15.86 -4.31 -0.98
C ASP A 120 -16.31 -2.84 -0.82
N ILE A 121 -15.46 -1.94 -1.30
CA ILE A 121 -15.75 -0.51 -1.48
C ILE A 121 -16.40 -0.24 -2.84
N CYS A 122 -16.40 -1.21 -3.77
CA CYS A 122 -16.94 -1.05 -5.11
C CYS A 122 -18.48 -1.00 -5.06
N PRO A 123 -19.11 0.09 -5.47
CA PRO A 123 -20.55 0.17 -5.57
C PRO A 123 -21.05 -0.73 -6.70
N GLN A 124 -22.17 -1.42 -6.48
CA GLN A 124 -22.75 -2.35 -7.45
C GLN A 124 -23.73 -1.67 -8.40
N TYR A 125 -24.25 -0.49 -8.06
CA TYR A 125 -25.23 0.26 -8.84
C TYR A 125 -25.22 1.74 -8.46
N ALA A 126 -25.73 2.58 -9.38
CA ALA A 126 -26.08 3.97 -9.12
C ALA A 126 -27.60 4.14 -9.30
N ASN A 127 -28.23 5.00 -8.47
CA ASN A 127 -29.64 5.34 -8.68
C ASN A 127 -29.69 6.67 -9.44
N ILE A 128 -30.34 6.69 -10.59
CA ILE A 128 -30.66 7.89 -11.38
C ILE A 128 -32.16 8.15 -11.35
N GLU A 129 -32.56 9.41 -11.51
CA GLU A 129 -33.97 9.79 -11.56
C GLU A 129 -34.40 9.93 -13.03
N GLU A 130 -35.24 9.00 -13.50
CA GLU A 130 -35.85 9.02 -14.85
C GLU A 130 -37.36 9.06 -14.70
N ASP A 131 -38.00 10.03 -15.36
CA ASP A 131 -39.46 10.21 -15.35
C ASP A 131 -40.10 10.21 -13.95
N GLY A 132 -39.39 10.75 -12.93
CA GLY A 132 -39.85 10.83 -11.55
C GLY A 132 -39.78 9.51 -10.78
N SER A 133 -39.12 8.49 -11.34
CA SER A 133 -38.83 7.20 -10.69
C SER A 133 -37.32 6.98 -10.59
N LEU A 134 -36.90 6.31 -9.49
CA LEU A 134 -35.51 5.93 -9.30
C LEU A 134 -35.22 4.62 -10.04
N VAL A 135 -34.32 4.66 -10.99
CA VAL A 135 -33.84 3.52 -11.77
C VAL A 135 -32.42 3.19 -11.32
N GLN A 136 -32.14 1.89 -11.10
CA GLN A 136 -30.80 1.40 -10.83
C GLN A 136 -30.09 1.08 -12.13
N VAL A 137 -28.92 1.69 -12.32
CA VAL A 137 -28.06 1.50 -13.49
C VAL A 137 -26.67 1.05 -13.05
N ASP A 138 -25.91 0.48 -13.95
CA ASP A 138 -24.49 0.18 -13.70
C ASP A 138 -23.72 1.52 -13.55
N PRO A 139 -22.83 1.69 -12.58
CA PRO A 139 -22.01 2.89 -12.47
C PRO A 139 -21.20 3.21 -13.73
N ASP A 140 -20.82 2.20 -14.54
CA ASP A 140 -20.12 2.37 -15.80
C ASP A 140 -20.99 3.08 -16.88
N ASP A 141 -22.31 2.99 -16.78
CA ASP A 141 -23.24 3.57 -17.72
C ASP A 141 -23.64 5.02 -17.38
N VAL A 142 -23.13 5.58 -16.27
CA VAL A 142 -23.49 6.93 -15.82
C VAL A 142 -22.57 7.99 -16.42
N GLU A 143 -23.13 8.90 -17.22
CA GLU A 143 -22.39 9.98 -17.84
C GLU A 143 -22.03 11.11 -16.85
N ILE A 144 -20.90 11.80 -17.13
CA ILE A 144 -20.49 12.99 -16.37
C ILE A 144 -21.56 14.08 -16.48
N GLY A 145 -21.94 14.66 -15.33
CA GLY A 145 -22.99 15.69 -15.25
C GLY A 145 -24.36 15.13 -14.86
N THR A 146 -24.56 13.82 -14.90
CA THR A 146 -25.79 13.16 -14.40
C THR A 146 -25.93 13.37 -12.89
N VAL A 147 -27.16 13.51 -12.41
CA VAL A 147 -27.45 13.60 -10.98
C VAL A 147 -27.88 12.23 -10.48
N ILE A 148 -27.09 11.67 -9.58
CA ILE A 148 -27.37 10.41 -8.90
C ILE A 148 -27.99 10.65 -7.52
N VAL A 149 -28.82 9.72 -7.06
CA VAL A 149 -29.48 9.76 -5.74
C VAL A 149 -28.87 8.69 -4.85
N VAL A 150 -28.24 9.11 -3.75
CA VAL A 150 -27.63 8.21 -2.78
C VAL A 150 -28.48 8.20 -1.51
N LYS A 151 -29.09 7.06 -1.21
CA LYS A 151 -29.95 6.88 -0.02
C LYS A 151 -29.13 6.62 1.24
N PRO A 152 -29.71 6.82 2.42
CA PRO A 152 -29.08 6.41 3.68
C PRO A 152 -28.65 4.95 3.69
N GLY A 153 -27.40 4.69 4.09
CA GLY A 153 -26.79 3.37 4.11
C GLY A 153 -26.23 2.87 2.78
N GLU A 154 -26.46 3.58 1.67
CA GLU A 154 -25.91 3.22 0.37
C GLU A 154 -24.47 3.72 0.23
N ARG A 155 -23.67 3.02 -0.58
CA ARG A 155 -22.36 3.49 -1.02
C ARG A 155 -22.51 4.53 -2.11
N ILE A 156 -21.66 5.54 -2.08
CA ILE A 156 -21.60 6.58 -3.11
C ILE A 156 -20.95 5.95 -4.34
N PRO A 157 -21.67 5.88 -5.49
CA PRO A 157 -21.17 5.11 -6.63
C PRO A 157 -20.11 5.83 -7.45
N LEU A 158 -20.15 7.17 -7.51
CA LEU A 158 -19.31 7.99 -8.39
C LEU A 158 -18.86 9.25 -7.66
N ASP A 159 -17.69 9.77 -8.05
CA ASP A 159 -17.18 11.05 -7.56
C ASP A 159 -18.05 12.20 -8.09
N GLY A 160 -18.33 13.19 -7.25
CA GLY A 160 -19.17 14.30 -7.66
C GLY A 160 -19.31 15.40 -6.61
N VAL A 161 -20.19 16.35 -6.90
CA VAL A 161 -20.54 17.46 -6.01
C VAL A 161 -21.97 17.30 -5.53
N VAL A 162 -22.19 17.49 -4.22
CA VAL A 162 -23.52 17.45 -3.64
C VAL A 162 -24.34 18.66 -4.12
N VAL A 163 -25.42 18.42 -4.86
CA VAL A 163 -26.33 19.49 -5.36
C VAL A 163 -27.54 19.69 -4.47
N GLU A 164 -27.95 18.66 -3.72
CA GLU A 164 -29.10 18.74 -2.81
C GLU A 164 -28.92 17.73 -1.66
N GLY A 165 -29.27 18.13 -0.44
CA GLY A 165 -29.25 17.30 0.76
C GLY A 165 -28.11 17.63 1.71
N SER A 166 -28.15 16.97 2.87
CA SER A 166 -27.07 16.99 3.87
C SER A 166 -27.07 15.67 4.62
N SER A 167 -25.90 15.10 4.83
CA SER A 167 -25.72 13.83 5.52
C SER A 167 -24.38 13.74 6.24
N MET A 168 -24.26 12.76 7.12
CA MET A 168 -22.97 12.30 7.62
C MET A 168 -22.49 11.17 6.71
N VAL A 169 -21.27 11.27 6.21
CA VAL A 169 -20.68 10.29 5.29
C VAL A 169 -19.55 9.57 6.00
N ASP A 170 -19.64 8.25 6.05
CA ASP A 170 -18.60 7.39 6.59
C ASP A 170 -17.52 7.14 5.53
N THR A 171 -16.32 7.65 5.78
CA THR A 171 -15.15 7.53 4.92
C THR A 171 -14.20 6.43 5.39
N ALA A 172 -14.51 5.71 6.49
CA ALA A 172 -13.59 4.77 7.14
C ALA A 172 -13.05 3.68 6.22
N ALA A 173 -13.86 3.25 5.25
CA ALA A 173 -13.44 2.22 4.28
C ALA A 173 -12.30 2.69 3.35
N LEU A 174 -12.20 4.00 3.10
CA LEU A 174 -11.18 4.60 2.22
C LEU A 174 -10.04 5.22 3.01
N THR A 175 -10.37 6.02 4.02
CA THR A 175 -9.38 6.82 4.76
C THR A 175 -8.91 6.14 6.06
N GLY A 176 -9.66 5.17 6.57
CA GLY A 176 -9.42 4.56 7.88
C GLY A 176 -9.85 5.45 9.07
N GLU A 177 -10.46 6.61 8.82
CA GLU A 177 -10.98 7.50 9.86
C GLU A 177 -12.33 6.98 10.38
N SER A 178 -12.46 6.80 11.70
CA SER A 178 -13.70 6.31 12.30
C SER A 178 -14.77 7.40 12.50
N VAL A 179 -14.45 8.66 12.23
CA VAL A 179 -15.38 9.79 12.45
C VAL A 179 -16.01 10.17 11.11
N PRO A 180 -17.35 10.02 10.98
CA PRO A 180 -18.05 10.44 9.76
C PRO A 180 -17.89 11.94 9.47
N ARG A 181 -17.74 12.31 8.21
CA ARG A 181 -17.66 13.70 7.75
C ARG A 181 -19.03 14.22 7.37
N LYS A 182 -19.31 15.49 7.68
CA LYS A 182 -20.53 16.14 7.21
C LYS A 182 -20.39 16.49 5.73
N ALA A 183 -21.38 16.11 4.93
CA ALA A 183 -21.52 16.51 3.53
C ALA A 183 -22.79 17.33 3.35
N GLN A 184 -22.72 18.45 2.65
CA GLN A 184 -23.81 19.38 2.37
C GLN A 184 -23.70 19.93 0.94
N THR A 185 -24.73 20.62 0.50
CA THR A 185 -24.76 21.20 -0.87
C THR A 185 -23.52 22.07 -1.12
N GLY A 186 -22.82 21.80 -2.22
CA GLY A 186 -21.57 22.44 -2.63
C GLY A 186 -20.31 21.67 -2.26
N ASP A 187 -20.40 20.65 -1.39
CA ASP A 187 -19.24 19.86 -0.99
C ASP A 187 -18.92 18.78 -2.04
N ASP A 188 -17.62 18.54 -2.24
CA ASP A 188 -17.13 17.41 -3.04
C ASP A 188 -17.31 16.10 -2.26
N ILE A 189 -17.72 15.06 -2.98
CA ILE A 189 -17.92 13.73 -2.43
C ILE A 189 -17.23 12.68 -3.30
N ILE A 190 -16.65 11.69 -2.65
CA ILE A 190 -15.87 10.63 -3.32
C ILE A 190 -16.61 9.29 -3.30
N SER A 191 -16.46 8.53 -4.38
CA SER A 191 -17.00 7.18 -4.52
C SER A 191 -16.44 6.23 -3.46
N GLY A 192 -17.22 5.21 -3.08
CA GLY A 192 -16.84 4.19 -2.10
C GLY A 192 -17.13 4.53 -0.64
N CYS A 193 -17.37 5.80 -0.29
CA CYS A 193 -17.87 6.19 1.02
C CYS A 193 -19.32 5.71 1.25
N VAL A 194 -19.72 5.55 2.50
CA VAL A 194 -21.10 5.15 2.85
C VAL A 194 -21.88 6.36 3.31
N ASN A 195 -23.01 6.62 2.66
CA ASN A 195 -23.93 7.68 3.06
C ASN A 195 -24.65 7.30 4.36
N GLY A 196 -24.66 8.18 5.35
CA GLY A 196 -25.22 7.92 6.68
C GLY A 196 -26.73 8.12 6.75
N SER A 197 -27.19 9.31 7.18
CA SER A 197 -28.56 9.53 7.63
C SER A 197 -29.46 10.28 6.65
N GLY A 198 -28.92 11.07 5.73
CA GLY A 198 -29.67 11.89 4.78
C GLY A 198 -29.62 11.33 3.37
N THR A 199 -30.61 11.67 2.52
CA THR A 199 -30.50 11.43 1.07
C THR A 199 -29.67 12.54 0.46
N LEU A 200 -28.70 12.17 -0.39
CA LEU A 200 -27.88 13.10 -1.14
C LEU A 200 -28.17 12.99 -2.62
N LYS A 201 -28.31 14.13 -3.30
CA LYS A 201 -28.25 14.20 -4.77
C LYS A 201 -26.86 14.71 -5.15
N VAL A 202 -26.16 13.93 -5.93
CA VAL A 202 -24.76 14.18 -6.29
C VAL A 202 -24.67 14.32 -7.80
N LYS A 203 -24.12 15.43 -8.28
CA LYS A 203 -23.81 15.64 -9.70
C LYS A 203 -22.44 15.01 -9.99
N VAL A 204 -22.43 14.04 -10.86
CA VAL A 204 -21.23 13.27 -11.22
C VAL A 204 -20.21 14.16 -11.92
N THR A 205 -18.97 14.11 -11.48
CA THR A 205 -17.84 14.90 -12.03
C THR A 205 -16.81 14.07 -12.77
N LYS A 206 -16.74 12.76 -12.51
CA LYS A 206 -15.82 11.83 -13.16
C LYS A 206 -16.54 10.58 -13.65
N ALA A 207 -16.08 9.99 -14.76
CA ALA A 207 -16.53 8.68 -15.20
C ALA A 207 -16.13 7.60 -14.17
N PHE A 208 -16.78 6.44 -14.18
CA PHE A 208 -16.51 5.38 -13.20
C PHE A 208 -15.06 4.88 -13.26
N GLU A 209 -14.50 4.72 -14.46
CA GLU A 209 -13.09 4.33 -14.66
C GLU A 209 -12.11 5.31 -14.00
N ASP A 210 -12.45 6.61 -13.97
CA ASP A 210 -11.66 7.68 -13.38
C ASP A 210 -12.02 7.96 -11.91
N SER A 211 -12.99 7.25 -11.37
CA SER A 211 -13.46 7.43 -9.98
C SER A 211 -12.40 7.02 -8.97
N THR A 212 -12.47 7.60 -7.78
CA THR A 212 -11.56 7.28 -6.67
C THR A 212 -11.56 5.79 -6.35
N VAL A 213 -12.73 5.15 -6.34
CA VAL A 213 -12.85 3.70 -6.10
C VAL A 213 -12.15 2.89 -7.19
N SER A 214 -12.40 3.20 -8.46
CA SER A 214 -11.79 2.47 -9.58
C SER A 214 -10.27 2.55 -9.56
N LYS A 215 -9.72 3.75 -9.32
CA LYS A 215 -8.27 3.95 -9.18
C LYS A 215 -7.68 3.18 -7.99
N ILE A 216 -8.36 3.15 -6.84
CA ILE A 216 -7.91 2.37 -5.69
C ILE A 216 -7.88 0.87 -6.03
N LEU A 217 -8.91 0.36 -6.69
CA LEU A 217 -8.97 -1.05 -7.11
C LEU A 217 -7.82 -1.38 -8.07
N GLU A 218 -7.58 -0.55 -9.08
CA GLU A 218 -6.47 -0.71 -10.01
C GLU A 218 -5.11 -0.71 -9.30
N LEU A 219 -4.89 0.22 -8.37
CA LEU A 219 -3.66 0.29 -7.59
C LEU A 219 -3.43 -0.97 -6.75
N VAL A 220 -4.48 -1.52 -6.13
CA VAL A 220 -4.39 -2.76 -5.34
C VAL A 220 -4.17 -3.98 -6.23
N GLU A 221 -4.85 -4.08 -7.38
CA GLU A 221 -4.61 -5.15 -8.35
C GLU A 221 -3.19 -5.11 -8.90
N ASN A 222 -2.71 -3.94 -9.29
CA ASN A 222 -1.36 -3.74 -9.82
C ASN A 222 -0.27 -3.89 -8.75
N ALA A 223 -0.58 -3.71 -7.46
CA ALA A 223 0.37 -3.91 -6.36
C ALA A 223 0.96 -5.33 -6.33
N THR A 224 0.26 -6.32 -6.91
CA THR A 224 0.74 -7.69 -7.03
C THR A 224 1.81 -7.88 -8.11
N SER A 225 1.95 -6.95 -9.04
CA SER A 225 2.88 -7.05 -10.17
C SER A 225 4.31 -6.67 -9.80
N LYS A 226 4.52 -5.72 -8.89
CA LYS A 226 5.83 -5.23 -8.46
C LYS A 226 6.33 -6.01 -7.24
N LYS A 227 7.13 -7.06 -7.49
CA LYS A 227 7.62 -8.00 -6.47
C LYS A 227 8.80 -7.47 -5.68
N ALA A 228 8.80 -7.70 -4.37
CA ALA A 228 9.93 -7.44 -3.47
C ALA A 228 11.20 -8.22 -3.87
N LYS A 229 12.37 -7.72 -3.44
CA LYS A 229 13.65 -8.40 -3.70
C LYS A 229 13.66 -9.82 -3.14
N VAL A 230 13.09 -10.02 -1.95
CA VAL A 230 12.96 -11.34 -1.32
C VAL A 230 12.09 -12.27 -2.15
N GLU A 231 10.95 -11.81 -2.70
CA GLU A 231 10.10 -12.60 -3.58
C GLU A 231 10.82 -12.97 -4.89
N ASN A 232 11.54 -12.02 -5.49
CA ASN A 232 12.34 -12.25 -6.67
C ASN A 232 13.49 -13.24 -6.40
N PHE A 233 14.12 -13.16 -5.22
CA PHE A 233 15.14 -14.11 -4.79
C PHE A 233 14.56 -15.52 -4.68
N ILE A 234 13.39 -15.70 -4.04
CA ILE A 234 12.75 -17.00 -3.87
C ILE A 234 12.35 -17.59 -5.23
N THR A 235 11.78 -16.78 -6.13
CA THR A 235 11.43 -17.23 -7.48
C THR A 235 12.69 -17.69 -8.25
N ARG A 236 13.78 -16.93 -8.14
CA ARG A 236 15.07 -17.29 -8.77
C ARG A 236 15.70 -18.50 -8.10
N PHE A 237 15.67 -18.57 -6.77
CA PHE A 237 16.16 -19.71 -5.99
C PHE A 237 15.45 -21.00 -6.41
N ALA A 238 14.12 -21.02 -6.47
CA ALA A 238 13.35 -22.18 -6.89
C ALA A 238 13.75 -22.68 -8.28
N LYS A 239 13.98 -21.75 -9.23
CA LYS A 239 14.39 -22.07 -10.59
C LYS A 239 15.72 -22.83 -10.68
N TYR A 240 16.70 -22.51 -9.83
CA TYR A 240 18.00 -23.18 -9.82
C TYR A 240 18.07 -24.35 -8.84
N TYR A 241 17.38 -24.23 -7.71
CA TYR A 241 17.36 -25.22 -6.64
C TYR A 241 16.79 -26.57 -7.09
N THR A 242 15.66 -26.59 -7.79
CA THR A 242 14.98 -27.83 -8.19
C THR A 242 15.82 -28.70 -9.15
N PRO A 243 16.47 -28.17 -10.21
CA PRO A 243 17.40 -28.97 -11.02
C PRO A 243 18.58 -29.53 -10.22
N VAL A 244 19.19 -28.72 -9.35
CA VAL A 244 20.34 -29.16 -8.54
C VAL A 244 19.94 -30.33 -7.62
N VAL A 245 18.80 -30.21 -6.96
CA VAL A 245 18.29 -31.25 -6.07
C VAL A 245 17.92 -32.53 -6.85
N THR A 246 17.32 -32.40 -8.03
CA THR A 246 17.00 -33.55 -8.89
C THR A 246 18.27 -34.29 -9.30
N ILE A 247 19.32 -33.56 -9.71
CA ILE A 247 20.61 -34.18 -10.05
C ILE A 247 21.23 -34.85 -8.81
N ALA A 248 21.19 -34.19 -7.65
CA ALA A 248 21.70 -34.77 -6.41
C ALA A 248 20.95 -36.06 -6.01
N ALA A 249 19.63 -36.10 -6.21
CA ALA A 249 18.84 -37.31 -5.98
C ALA A 249 19.21 -38.45 -6.93
N VAL A 250 19.47 -38.15 -8.22
CA VAL A 250 19.95 -39.16 -9.18
C VAL A 250 21.33 -39.67 -8.79
N ILE A 251 22.23 -38.79 -8.37
CA ILE A 251 23.55 -39.18 -7.85
C ILE A 251 23.39 -40.07 -6.61
N LEU A 252 22.53 -39.70 -5.66
CA LEU A 252 22.24 -40.47 -4.46
C LEU A 252 21.65 -41.85 -4.75
N ALA A 253 20.85 -41.98 -5.82
CA ALA A 253 20.27 -43.28 -6.24
C ALA A 253 21.30 -44.21 -6.86
N ILE A 254 22.32 -43.66 -7.56
CA ILE A 254 23.21 -44.46 -8.42
C ILE A 254 24.62 -44.65 -7.79
N VAL A 255 25.23 -43.59 -7.28
CA VAL A 255 26.66 -43.61 -6.90
C VAL A 255 26.91 -44.40 -5.60
N PRO A 256 26.15 -44.21 -4.50
CA PRO A 256 26.44 -44.93 -3.26
C PRO A 256 26.25 -46.45 -3.37
N PRO A 257 25.23 -47.02 -4.04
CA PRO A 257 25.14 -48.47 -4.17
C PRO A 257 26.29 -49.07 -4.97
N LEU A 258 26.89 -48.32 -5.90
CA LEU A 258 28.07 -48.77 -6.67
C LEU A 258 29.36 -48.74 -5.86
N ILE A 259 29.54 -47.78 -4.93
CA ILE A 259 30.76 -47.61 -4.13
C ILE A 259 30.73 -48.32 -2.82
N LEU A 260 29.60 -48.19 -2.07
CA LEU A 260 29.45 -48.68 -0.69
C LEU A 260 28.82 -50.08 -0.63
N GLY A 261 28.33 -50.60 -1.79
CA GLY A 261 27.50 -51.77 -1.81
C GLY A 261 26.10 -51.51 -1.23
N GLY A 262 25.26 -52.51 -1.17
CA GLY A 262 23.87 -52.40 -0.70
C GLY A 262 22.89 -52.45 -1.87
N GLY A 263 21.62 -52.70 -1.54
CA GLY A 263 20.59 -52.83 -2.56
C GLY A 263 20.21 -51.51 -3.20
N PHE A 264 20.15 -51.46 -4.52
CA PHE A 264 19.67 -50.29 -5.28
C PHE A 264 18.31 -49.78 -4.78
N ALA A 265 17.43 -50.68 -4.34
CA ALA A 265 16.10 -50.32 -3.81
C ALA A 265 16.17 -49.38 -2.63
N GLN A 266 17.09 -49.60 -1.67
CA GLN A 266 17.25 -48.71 -0.49
C GLN A 266 17.74 -47.31 -0.88
N TRP A 267 18.68 -47.23 -1.81
CA TRP A 267 19.21 -45.94 -2.25
C TRP A 267 18.23 -45.19 -3.14
N ILE A 268 17.43 -45.85 -3.96
CA ILE A 268 16.30 -45.28 -4.70
C ILE A 268 15.26 -44.75 -3.73
N GLN A 269 14.89 -45.47 -2.68
CA GLN A 269 13.96 -45.02 -1.65
C GLN A 269 14.49 -43.75 -0.95
N ARG A 270 15.76 -43.71 -0.56
CA ARG A 270 16.40 -42.50 0.01
C ARG A 270 16.39 -41.33 -0.98
N ALA A 271 16.64 -41.57 -2.25
CA ALA A 271 16.57 -40.54 -3.28
C ALA A 271 15.14 -40.02 -3.48
N CYS A 272 14.13 -40.87 -3.41
CA CYS A 272 12.73 -40.49 -3.45
C CYS A 272 12.34 -39.63 -2.23
N ILE A 273 12.78 -40.01 -1.02
CA ILE A 273 12.60 -39.23 0.20
C ILE A 273 13.28 -37.85 0.06
N PHE A 274 14.52 -37.83 -0.45
CA PHE A 274 15.27 -36.60 -0.69
C PHE A 274 14.55 -35.67 -1.67
N LEU A 275 13.95 -36.18 -2.74
CA LEU A 275 13.16 -35.40 -3.71
C LEU A 275 11.90 -34.78 -3.06
N VAL A 276 11.15 -35.56 -2.29
CA VAL A 276 9.94 -35.10 -1.61
C VAL A 276 10.23 -33.96 -0.66
N ILE A 277 11.27 -34.09 0.19
CA ILE A 277 11.65 -33.05 1.15
C ILE A 277 12.11 -31.76 0.46
N SER A 278 12.61 -31.88 -0.74
CA SER A 278 13.27 -30.76 -1.45
C SER A 278 12.28 -29.73 -2.04
N CYS A 279 10.95 -29.95 -2.01
CA CYS A 279 10.00 -28.95 -2.48
C CYS A 279 10.10 -27.64 -1.67
N PRO A 280 10.34 -26.47 -2.28
CA PRO A 280 10.38 -25.20 -1.56
C PRO A 280 8.98 -24.61 -1.27
N CYS A 281 7.93 -25.45 -1.19
CA CYS A 281 6.52 -25.06 -1.14
C CYS A 281 6.22 -24.03 -0.05
N ALA A 282 6.76 -24.22 1.16
CA ALA A 282 6.56 -23.29 2.28
C ALA A 282 7.06 -21.87 1.97
N LEU A 283 8.17 -21.74 1.24
CA LEU A 283 8.76 -20.43 0.91
C LEU A 283 7.97 -19.74 -0.21
N VAL A 284 7.65 -20.48 -1.25
CA VAL A 284 6.96 -19.94 -2.45
C VAL A 284 5.61 -19.34 -2.10
N ILE A 285 4.97 -19.81 -1.02
CA ILE A 285 3.64 -19.37 -0.63
C ILE A 285 3.65 -18.41 0.54
N SER A 286 4.39 -18.73 1.61
CA SER A 286 4.33 -17.92 2.83
C SER A 286 4.92 -16.52 2.65
N VAL A 287 5.88 -16.34 1.74
CA VAL A 287 6.53 -15.05 1.53
C VAL A 287 5.60 -14.07 0.81
N PRO A 288 5.01 -14.38 -0.36
CA PRO A 288 4.00 -13.51 -0.97
C PRO A 288 2.82 -13.25 -0.04
N MET A 289 2.33 -14.27 0.70
CA MET A 289 1.26 -14.08 1.67
C MET A 289 1.63 -13.08 2.78
N GLY A 290 2.86 -13.09 3.25
CA GLY A 290 3.35 -12.12 4.23
C GLY A 290 3.27 -10.69 3.70
N PHE A 291 3.72 -10.46 2.47
CA PHE A 291 3.65 -9.15 1.82
C PHE A 291 2.21 -8.73 1.52
N PHE A 292 1.37 -9.62 1.01
CA PHE A 292 -0.05 -9.32 0.79
C PHE A 292 -0.76 -8.95 2.09
N GLY A 293 -0.45 -9.66 3.19
CA GLY A 293 -0.98 -9.30 4.50
C GLY A 293 -0.50 -7.93 4.97
N GLY A 294 0.75 -7.56 4.69
CA GLY A 294 1.32 -6.24 4.99
C GLY A 294 0.67 -5.11 4.18
N ILE A 295 0.46 -5.32 2.87
CA ILE A 295 -0.26 -4.38 2.00
C ILE A 295 -1.70 -4.21 2.48
N GLY A 296 -2.39 -5.31 2.80
CA GLY A 296 -3.73 -5.25 3.35
C GLY A 296 -3.82 -4.55 4.70
N ALA A 297 -2.83 -4.71 5.59
CA ALA A 297 -2.77 -3.97 6.85
C ALA A 297 -2.54 -2.46 6.63
N ALA A 298 -1.72 -2.07 5.64
CA ALA A 298 -1.51 -0.68 5.25
C ALA A 298 -2.80 -0.06 4.70
N SER A 299 -3.50 -0.76 3.83
CA SER A 299 -4.77 -0.30 3.26
C SER A 299 -5.84 -0.03 4.34
N ARG A 300 -5.90 -0.85 5.39
CA ARG A 300 -6.85 -0.64 6.52
C ARG A 300 -6.66 0.69 7.24
N ILE A 301 -5.45 1.21 7.28
CA ILE A 301 -5.16 2.51 7.88
C ILE A 301 -5.22 3.65 6.86
N GLY A 302 -5.77 3.42 5.66
CA GLY A 302 -5.85 4.41 4.60
C GLY A 302 -4.51 4.72 3.92
N VAL A 303 -3.57 3.76 3.89
CA VAL A 303 -2.29 3.86 3.19
C VAL A 303 -2.24 2.85 2.06
N LEU A 304 -2.27 3.32 0.83
CA LEU A 304 -2.17 2.47 -0.36
C LEU A 304 -0.72 2.27 -0.76
N VAL A 305 -0.31 1.03 -0.94
CA VAL A 305 1.06 0.65 -1.34
C VAL A 305 1.02 -0.06 -2.68
N LYS A 306 1.67 0.50 -3.70
CA LYS A 306 1.63 0.01 -5.09
C LYS A 306 2.47 -1.24 -5.37
N GLY A 307 3.06 -1.86 -4.36
CA GLY A 307 3.84 -3.08 -4.55
C GLY A 307 4.56 -3.58 -3.31
N SER A 308 4.84 -4.88 -3.27
CA SER A 308 5.60 -5.48 -2.16
C SER A 308 7.06 -4.98 -2.09
N ASN A 309 7.65 -4.57 -3.22
CA ASN A 309 8.96 -3.93 -3.27
C ASN A 309 8.99 -2.60 -2.52
N TYR A 310 7.90 -1.81 -2.54
CA TYR A 310 7.82 -0.55 -1.80
C TYR A 310 7.62 -0.78 -0.31
N LEU A 311 6.85 -1.81 0.08
CA LEU A 311 6.75 -2.22 1.47
C LEU A 311 8.13 -2.65 2.04
N GLU A 312 8.93 -3.37 1.23
CA GLU A 312 10.31 -3.71 1.57
C GLU A 312 11.18 -2.46 1.71
N ALA A 313 11.08 -1.52 0.76
CA ALA A 313 11.83 -0.28 0.77
C ALA A 313 11.51 0.60 1.99
N VAL A 314 10.23 0.74 2.37
CA VAL A 314 9.81 1.46 3.59
C VAL A 314 10.39 0.86 4.86
N ALA A 315 10.51 -0.47 4.92
CA ALA A 315 11.14 -1.10 6.10
C ALA A 315 12.62 -0.75 6.24
N GLU A 316 13.31 -0.47 5.12
CA GLU A 316 14.72 -0.07 5.03
C GLU A 316 14.91 1.47 5.06
N MET A 317 13.82 2.24 5.13
CA MET A 317 13.86 3.70 5.11
C MET A 317 14.50 4.25 6.38
N ASP A 318 15.50 5.14 6.21
CA ASP A 318 16.15 5.87 7.29
C ASP A 318 16.19 7.38 7.06
N THR A 319 15.88 7.85 5.86
CA THR A 319 15.82 9.27 5.51
C THR A 319 14.47 9.57 4.89
N ILE A 320 13.82 10.63 5.36
CA ILE A 320 12.57 11.14 4.82
C ILE A 320 12.66 12.61 4.51
N VAL A 321 12.22 13.00 3.34
CA VAL A 321 12.24 14.36 2.80
C VAL A 321 10.80 14.79 2.57
N PHE A 322 10.43 15.94 3.11
CA PHE A 322 9.09 16.50 2.98
C PHE A 322 9.12 17.75 2.11
N ASP A 323 8.14 17.88 1.23
CA ASP A 323 7.73 19.21 0.81
C ASP A 323 7.07 19.95 1.99
N LYS A 324 7.12 21.28 1.99
CA LYS A 324 6.47 22.05 3.04
C LYS A 324 4.98 22.18 2.79
N THR A 325 4.62 22.80 1.65
CA THR A 325 3.26 23.28 1.36
C THR A 325 2.34 22.10 1.02
N GLY A 326 1.13 22.05 1.60
CA GLY A 326 0.19 20.94 1.37
C GLY A 326 0.59 19.63 2.06
N THR A 327 1.84 19.45 2.45
CA THR A 327 2.39 18.24 3.08
C THR A 327 2.51 18.40 4.60
N LEU A 328 3.41 19.26 5.08
CA LEU A 328 3.56 19.56 6.51
C LEU A 328 2.63 20.70 6.96
N THR A 329 2.18 21.51 6.01
CA THR A 329 1.26 22.62 6.21
C THR A 329 -0.05 22.35 5.45
N LYS A 330 -1.09 23.10 5.77
CA LYS A 330 -2.43 22.92 5.20
C LYS A 330 -2.54 23.43 3.76
N GLY A 331 -1.56 24.20 3.28
CA GLY A 331 -1.63 24.92 2.00
C GLY A 331 -2.60 26.10 2.04
N GLU A 332 -3.12 26.43 3.21
CA GLU A 332 -4.04 27.52 3.43
C GLU A 332 -3.30 28.70 4.05
N PHE A 333 -3.23 29.79 3.31
CA PHE A 333 -2.72 31.04 3.84
C PHE A 333 -3.70 31.64 4.84
N LYS A 334 -3.23 31.93 6.06
CA LYS A 334 -4.03 32.57 7.11
C LYS A 334 -3.29 33.78 7.67
N VAL A 335 -4.03 34.83 7.97
CA VAL A 335 -3.49 35.96 8.73
C VAL A 335 -3.13 35.45 10.12
N SER A 336 -1.83 35.50 10.45
CA SER A 336 -1.28 35.03 11.71
C SER A 336 -1.01 36.18 12.69
N ASP A 337 -0.75 37.39 12.18
CA ASP A 337 -0.51 38.58 12.99
C ASP A 337 -0.95 39.84 12.25
N VAL A 338 -1.51 40.80 12.99
CA VAL A 338 -1.89 42.12 12.50
C VAL A 338 -1.28 43.14 13.47
N LYS A 339 -0.39 43.97 12.97
CA LYS A 339 0.29 45.00 13.78
C LYS A 339 0.09 46.37 13.16
N ALA A 340 -0.83 47.11 13.72
CA ALA A 340 -1.08 48.49 13.32
C ALA A 340 0.05 49.44 13.80
N ALA A 341 0.22 50.54 13.11
CA ALA A 341 1.18 51.58 13.42
C ALA A 341 0.53 52.97 13.29
N GLY A 342 1.00 53.91 14.08
CA GLY A 342 0.45 55.27 14.09
C GLY A 342 -0.91 55.38 14.76
N ASP A 343 -1.84 56.05 14.10
CA ASP A 343 -3.19 56.32 14.62
C ASP A 343 -4.25 55.28 14.14
N VAL A 344 -3.80 54.20 13.51
CA VAL A 344 -4.66 53.14 12.95
C VAL A 344 -4.78 51.99 13.93
N THR A 345 -5.97 51.44 14.11
CA THR A 345 -6.19 50.22 14.91
C THR A 345 -5.98 48.96 14.07
N ASP A 346 -5.72 47.80 14.71
CA ASP A 346 -5.57 46.51 14.00
C ASP A 346 -6.80 46.18 13.16
N ALA A 347 -8.00 46.49 13.66
CA ALA A 347 -9.24 46.29 12.92
C ALA A 347 -9.37 47.18 11.69
N GLU A 348 -8.98 48.47 11.79
CA GLU A 348 -8.97 49.38 10.66
C GLU A 348 -7.87 49.03 9.64
N LEU A 349 -6.71 48.54 10.09
CA LEU A 349 -5.64 48.07 9.23
C LEU A 349 -6.10 46.88 8.38
N LEU A 350 -6.78 45.91 9.04
CA LEU A 350 -7.31 44.73 8.38
C LEU A 350 -8.44 45.07 7.40
N GLU A 351 -9.32 46.03 7.74
CA GLU A 351 -10.35 46.56 6.85
C GLU A 351 -9.76 47.23 5.61
N LEU A 352 -8.79 48.12 5.77
CA LEU A 352 -8.10 48.80 4.67
C LEU A 352 -7.42 47.78 3.75
N ALA A 353 -6.78 46.76 4.32
CA ALA A 353 -6.16 45.70 3.56
C ALA A 353 -7.19 44.84 2.80
N ALA A 354 -8.29 44.48 3.43
CA ALA A 354 -9.36 43.71 2.82
C ALA A 354 -10.04 44.45 1.66
N LEU A 355 -10.29 45.74 1.81
CA LEU A 355 -10.81 46.61 0.76
C LEU A 355 -9.85 46.75 -0.41
N GLY A 356 -8.56 47.02 -0.13
CA GLY A 356 -7.53 47.15 -1.17
C GLY A 356 -7.29 45.88 -1.97
N GLU A 357 -7.42 44.73 -1.35
CA GLU A 357 -7.32 43.41 -1.96
C GLU A 357 -8.68 42.87 -2.49
N GLY A 358 -9.73 43.71 -2.46
CA GLY A 358 -11.10 43.28 -2.79
C GLY A 358 -11.28 42.72 -4.20
N TYR A 359 -10.51 43.21 -5.18
CA TYR A 359 -10.52 42.79 -6.56
C TYR A 359 -9.45 41.76 -6.92
N SER A 360 -8.53 41.44 -6.00
CA SER A 360 -7.45 40.49 -6.23
C SER A 360 -7.91 39.03 -6.03
N ASN A 361 -7.52 38.17 -6.95
CA ASN A 361 -7.73 36.72 -6.84
C ASN A 361 -6.51 35.99 -6.22
N HIS A 362 -5.55 36.73 -5.69
CA HIS A 362 -4.37 36.14 -5.07
C HIS A 362 -4.72 35.43 -3.75
N PRO A 363 -4.15 34.27 -3.41
CA PRO A 363 -4.44 33.55 -2.15
C PRO A 363 -4.19 34.40 -0.88
N ILE A 364 -3.22 35.31 -0.94
CA ILE A 364 -2.96 36.31 0.12
C ILE A 364 -4.16 37.25 0.32
N ALA A 365 -4.75 37.71 -0.77
CA ALA A 365 -5.94 38.57 -0.76
C ALA A 365 -7.12 37.87 -0.13
N GLU A 366 -7.33 36.60 -0.49
CA GLU A 366 -8.40 35.78 0.05
C GLU A 366 -8.22 35.56 1.55
N SER A 367 -6.99 35.30 2.02
CA SER A 367 -6.70 35.14 3.45
C SER A 367 -7.00 36.41 4.25
N ILE A 368 -6.67 37.61 3.71
CA ILE A 368 -6.96 38.90 4.34
C ILE A 368 -8.49 39.14 4.41
N ARG A 369 -9.22 38.88 3.30
CA ARG A 369 -10.68 39.00 3.27
C ARG A 369 -11.38 38.04 4.25
N THR A 370 -10.89 36.81 4.31
CA THR A 370 -11.41 35.80 5.26
C THR A 370 -11.17 36.21 6.70
N ALA A 371 -9.98 36.76 7.01
CA ALA A 371 -9.66 37.25 8.35
C ALA A 371 -10.51 38.46 8.76
N TYR A 372 -10.83 39.34 7.80
CA TYR A 372 -11.74 40.45 8.06
C TYR A 372 -13.15 40.00 8.39
N GLY A 373 -13.66 38.94 7.73
CA GLY A 373 -14.88 38.20 8.09
C GLY A 373 -16.19 38.96 7.97
N LYS A 374 -16.20 40.16 7.37
CA LYS A 374 -17.37 41.00 7.13
C LYS A 374 -17.58 41.25 5.64
N ALA A 375 -18.80 41.59 5.25
CA ALA A 375 -19.07 42.01 3.88
C ALA A 375 -18.29 43.29 3.55
N LEU A 376 -17.61 43.27 2.40
CA LEU A 376 -16.82 44.41 1.92
C LEU A 376 -17.74 45.41 1.21
N ASP A 377 -17.70 46.65 1.60
CA ASP A 377 -18.34 47.77 0.90
C ASP A 377 -17.41 48.25 -0.21
N MET A 378 -17.52 47.66 -1.40
CA MET A 378 -16.64 47.97 -2.52
C MET A 378 -16.91 49.34 -3.15
N ASP A 379 -18.01 50.01 -2.82
CA ASP A 379 -18.29 51.39 -3.26
C ASP A 379 -17.31 52.40 -2.66
N ARG A 380 -16.62 52.03 -1.58
CA ARG A 380 -15.56 52.83 -0.95
C ARG A 380 -14.23 52.76 -1.71
N VAL A 381 -14.08 51.82 -2.67
CA VAL A 381 -12.85 51.66 -3.47
C VAL A 381 -13.03 52.34 -4.82
N ASN A 382 -12.44 53.54 -4.95
CA ASN A 382 -12.57 54.35 -6.14
C ASN A 382 -11.68 53.90 -7.30
N ALA A 383 -10.51 53.36 -6.99
CA ALA A 383 -9.57 52.80 -7.95
C ALA A 383 -8.69 51.73 -7.29
N SER A 384 -8.29 50.72 -8.06
CA SER A 384 -7.33 49.70 -7.64
C SER A 384 -6.43 49.32 -8.81
N GLU A 385 -5.12 49.36 -8.62
CA GLU A 385 -4.10 49.05 -9.62
C GLU A 385 -3.08 48.06 -9.02
N GLU A 386 -2.86 46.95 -9.69
CA GLU A 386 -1.85 45.97 -9.31
C GLU A 386 -0.46 46.44 -9.80
N ILE A 387 0.50 46.53 -8.91
CA ILE A 387 1.90 46.81 -9.21
C ILE A 387 2.65 45.47 -9.25
N ALA A 388 2.86 44.93 -10.44
CA ALA A 388 3.42 43.60 -10.65
C ALA A 388 4.69 43.36 -9.81
N GLY A 389 4.66 42.25 -9.01
CA GLY A 389 5.75 41.83 -8.14
C GLY A 389 6.00 42.71 -6.90
N HIS A 390 5.14 43.70 -6.62
CA HIS A 390 5.29 44.64 -5.51
C HIS A 390 4.05 44.63 -4.59
N GLY A 391 2.83 44.63 -5.14
CA GLY A 391 1.57 44.71 -4.39
C GLY A 391 0.53 45.55 -5.13
N ILE A 392 -0.33 46.23 -4.39
CA ILE A 392 -1.49 46.98 -4.89
C ILE A 392 -1.43 48.43 -4.43
N HIS A 393 -1.85 49.33 -5.31
CA HIS A 393 -2.22 50.71 -4.99
C HIS A 393 -3.74 50.85 -5.13
N ALA A 394 -4.42 51.30 -4.11
CA ALA A 394 -5.86 51.49 -4.12
C ALA A 394 -6.23 52.89 -3.56
N GLN A 395 -7.29 53.49 -4.09
CA GLN A 395 -7.93 54.66 -3.51
C GLN A 395 -9.17 54.24 -2.72
N ILE A 396 -9.11 54.43 -1.39
CA ILE A 396 -10.15 54.02 -0.47
C ILE A 396 -10.60 55.24 0.34
N ASP A 397 -11.89 55.58 0.24
CA ASP A 397 -12.47 56.78 0.88
C ASP A 397 -11.65 58.08 0.58
N GLY A 398 -11.15 58.21 -0.65
CA GLY A 398 -10.32 59.36 -1.08
C GLY A 398 -8.89 59.35 -0.53
N SER A 399 -8.46 58.28 0.15
CA SER A 399 -7.08 58.11 0.64
C SER A 399 -6.32 57.16 -0.28
N ASP A 400 -5.06 57.46 -0.56
CA ASP A 400 -4.13 56.56 -1.26
C ASP A 400 -3.63 55.47 -0.30
N VAL A 401 -3.90 54.21 -0.64
CA VAL A 401 -3.50 53.06 0.15
C VAL A 401 -2.57 52.17 -0.67
N TYR A 402 -1.41 51.86 -0.14
CA TYR A 402 -0.42 50.94 -0.71
C TYR A 402 -0.37 49.68 0.13
N LEU A 403 -0.51 48.53 -0.52
CA LEU A 403 -0.50 47.18 0.10
C LEU A 403 0.53 46.34 -0.62
N GLY A 404 1.53 45.79 0.07
CA GLY A 404 2.50 44.96 -0.59
C GLY A 404 3.76 44.67 0.19
N ASN A 405 4.78 44.20 -0.51
CA ASN A 405 6.06 43.84 0.11
C ASN A 405 6.95 45.02 0.43
N ALA A 406 8.07 44.77 1.13
CA ALA A 406 9.05 45.79 1.49
C ALA A 406 9.60 46.58 0.26
N LYS A 407 9.64 45.96 -0.93
CA LYS A 407 10.09 46.65 -2.16
C LYS A 407 9.11 47.75 -2.58
N LEU A 408 7.80 47.54 -2.36
CA LEU A 408 6.78 48.56 -2.62
C LEU A 408 6.99 49.78 -1.69
N MET A 409 7.19 49.54 -0.40
CA MET A 409 7.43 50.62 0.57
C MET A 409 8.67 51.43 0.19
N LYS A 410 9.76 50.77 -0.18
CA LYS A 410 11.00 51.43 -0.65
C LYS A 410 10.76 52.20 -1.94
N LYS A 411 10.04 51.67 -2.91
CA LYS A 411 9.72 52.33 -4.19
C LYS A 411 8.91 53.60 -4.00
N GLN A 412 8.00 53.60 -3.02
CA GLN A 412 7.19 54.77 -2.65
C GLN A 412 7.84 55.68 -1.63
N SER A 413 9.10 55.41 -1.24
CA SER A 413 9.85 56.19 -0.24
C SER A 413 9.13 56.29 1.11
N ILE A 414 8.38 55.26 1.49
CA ILE A 414 7.65 55.14 2.76
C ILE A 414 8.56 54.50 3.79
N ALA A 415 8.80 55.15 4.90
CA ALA A 415 9.50 54.58 6.03
C ALA A 415 8.58 53.56 6.71
N TYR A 416 9.05 52.32 6.93
CA TYR A 416 8.30 51.24 7.54
C TYR A 416 9.13 50.52 8.61
N GLU A 417 8.47 49.90 9.56
CA GLU A 417 9.11 49.00 10.52
C GLU A 417 9.17 47.58 9.93
N GLU A 418 10.36 46.99 9.91
CA GLU A 418 10.48 45.58 9.52
C GLU A 418 9.79 44.68 10.55
N ASN A 419 8.88 43.86 10.07
CA ASN A 419 8.23 42.85 10.89
C ASN A 419 9.06 41.54 10.83
N SER A 420 9.56 41.11 11.99
CA SER A 420 10.38 39.91 12.14
C SER A 420 9.56 38.64 12.33
N ASN A 421 8.21 38.72 12.32
CA ASN A 421 7.36 37.56 12.47
C ASN A 421 7.45 36.66 11.24
N ILE A 422 7.25 35.38 11.48
CA ILE A 422 7.41 34.30 10.49
C ILE A 422 6.21 34.29 9.55
N GLY A 423 6.44 34.56 8.26
CA GLY A 423 5.41 34.54 7.23
C GLY A 423 5.67 35.53 6.09
N THR A 424 4.71 35.63 5.18
CA THR A 424 4.66 36.65 4.14
C THR A 424 4.11 37.93 4.77
N VAL A 425 4.90 38.98 4.79
CA VAL A 425 4.51 40.26 5.38
C VAL A 425 3.93 41.14 4.29
N VAL A 426 2.69 41.56 4.46
CA VAL A 426 2.04 42.63 3.70
C VAL A 426 2.12 43.92 4.52
N TYR A 427 2.89 44.86 4.01
CA TYR A 427 2.98 46.22 4.58
C TYR A 427 1.86 47.06 4.01
N VAL A 428 1.21 47.83 4.89
CA VAL A 428 0.14 48.76 4.53
C VAL A 428 0.56 50.18 4.80
N ALA A 429 0.33 51.05 3.84
CA ALA A 429 0.57 52.49 4.01
C ALA A 429 -0.65 53.29 3.54
N LYS A 430 -1.00 54.35 4.25
CA LYS A 430 -2.11 55.27 3.95
C LYS A 430 -1.59 56.69 3.81
N ASN A 431 -1.88 57.35 2.68
CA ASN A 431 -1.48 58.71 2.37
C ASN A 431 0.04 58.93 2.59
N GLY A 432 0.87 57.99 2.13
CA GLY A 432 2.33 58.04 2.23
C GLY A 432 2.92 57.80 3.62
N LYS A 433 2.10 57.43 4.61
CA LYS A 433 2.54 57.05 5.96
C LYS A 433 2.32 55.56 6.21
N PHE A 434 3.28 54.94 6.87
CA PHE A 434 3.17 53.55 7.27
C PHE A 434 2.00 53.35 8.26
N ALA A 435 1.06 52.47 7.92
CA ALA A 435 -0.13 52.18 8.72
C ALA A 435 -0.02 50.88 9.49
N GLY A 436 0.88 49.97 9.08
CA GLY A 436 1.09 48.70 9.78
C GLY A 436 1.49 47.55 8.85
N SER A 437 1.57 46.37 9.43
CA SER A 437 1.91 45.14 8.73
C SER A 437 0.97 44.02 9.08
N ILE A 438 0.68 43.18 8.11
CA ILE A 438 -0.12 41.97 8.26
C ILE A 438 0.77 40.78 7.88
N VAL A 439 0.89 39.81 8.78
CA VAL A 439 1.68 38.61 8.55
C VAL A 439 0.74 37.47 8.16
N ILE A 440 1.06 36.83 7.06
CA ILE A 440 0.29 35.70 6.51
C ILE A 440 1.21 34.49 6.50
N SER A 441 0.78 33.42 7.15
CA SER A 441 1.53 32.17 7.22
C SER A 441 0.66 31.01 6.79
N ASP A 442 1.31 30.00 6.22
CA ASP A 442 0.70 28.71 5.94
C ASP A 442 0.65 27.92 7.25
N ALA A 443 -0.55 27.49 7.66
CA ALA A 443 -0.75 26.82 8.93
C ALA A 443 -0.15 25.40 8.91
N ILE A 444 0.64 25.06 9.91
CA ILE A 444 1.15 23.70 10.13
C ILE A 444 -0.03 22.75 10.34
N LYS A 445 -0.01 21.58 9.71
CA LYS A 445 -1.04 20.55 9.91
C LYS A 445 -1.06 20.06 11.35
N ASP A 446 -2.27 19.81 11.86
CA ASP A 446 -2.46 19.22 13.16
C ASP A 446 -1.78 17.84 13.22
N GLY A 447 -0.91 17.61 14.20
CA GLY A 447 -0.16 16.37 14.34
C GLY A 447 1.13 16.25 13.51
N ALA A 448 1.52 17.24 12.69
CA ALA A 448 2.77 17.18 11.92
C ALA A 448 4.01 17.03 12.83
N ARG A 449 4.04 17.73 13.97
CA ARG A 449 5.11 17.60 14.98
C ARG A 449 5.15 16.19 15.58
N ASP A 450 3.98 15.64 15.90
CA ASP A 450 3.88 14.27 16.43
C ASP A 450 4.32 13.25 15.40
N ALA A 451 3.99 13.46 14.12
CA ALA A 451 4.45 12.61 13.03
C ALA A 451 5.98 12.54 12.92
N ILE A 452 6.67 13.70 12.98
CA ILE A 452 8.13 13.75 12.96
C ILE A 452 8.72 13.01 14.16
N ARG A 453 8.18 13.26 15.37
CA ARG A 453 8.62 12.56 16.60
C ARG A 453 8.43 11.04 16.46
N ASP A 454 7.28 10.60 15.99
CA ASP A 454 6.94 9.18 15.88
C ASP A 454 7.77 8.48 14.80
N MET A 455 8.09 9.16 13.70
CA MET A 455 9.02 8.65 12.69
C MET A 455 10.43 8.45 13.24
N LYS A 456 10.94 9.41 14.04
CA LYS A 456 12.22 9.24 14.74
C LYS A 456 12.17 8.08 15.74
N ALA A 457 11.08 7.93 16.47
CA ALA A 457 10.88 6.82 17.42
C ALA A 457 10.86 5.44 16.74
N VAL A 458 10.34 5.34 15.50
CA VAL A 458 10.42 4.09 14.72
C VAL A 458 11.76 3.91 14.01
N GLY A 459 12.73 4.81 14.18
CA GLY A 459 14.10 4.66 13.71
C GLY A 459 14.38 5.25 12.33
N VAL A 460 13.61 6.25 11.90
CA VAL A 460 14.02 7.18 10.84
C VAL A 460 15.11 8.07 11.43
N LYS A 461 16.24 8.17 10.75
CA LYS A 461 17.43 8.85 11.27
C LYS A 461 17.47 10.33 10.89
N LYS A 462 16.94 10.68 9.72
CA LYS A 462 17.02 12.02 9.15
C LYS A 462 15.68 12.43 8.57
N CYS A 463 15.10 13.53 9.08
CA CYS A 463 13.89 14.17 8.59
C CYS A 463 14.28 15.54 7.99
N VAL A 464 14.07 15.72 6.69
CA VAL A 464 14.49 16.88 5.92
C VAL A 464 13.26 17.60 5.36
N MET A 465 13.29 18.91 5.24
CA MET A 465 12.26 19.69 4.55
C MET A 465 12.86 20.44 3.37
N LEU A 466 12.18 20.40 2.22
CA LEU A 466 12.47 21.22 1.05
C LEU A 466 11.36 22.23 0.87
N THR A 467 11.72 23.49 0.59
CA THR A 467 10.74 24.57 0.38
C THR A 467 11.28 25.68 -0.53
N GLY A 468 10.37 26.33 -1.26
CA GLY A 468 10.67 27.57 -1.98
C GLY A 468 10.62 28.83 -1.12
N ASP A 469 10.25 28.72 0.16
CA ASP A 469 10.17 29.87 1.08
C ASP A 469 11.55 30.43 1.42
N ARG A 470 11.54 31.66 1.95
CA ARG A 470 12.74 32.29 2.47
C ARG A 470 13.31 31.48 3.64
N LYS A 471 14.63 31.56 3.77
CA LYS A 471 15.41 30.78 4.74
C LYS A 471 14.91 30.95 6.19
N GLU A 472 14.60 32.18 6.60
CA GLU A 472 14.16 32.47 7.97
C GLU A 472 12.83 31.77 8.32
N VAL A 473 11.90 31.76 7.36
CA VAL A 473 10.58 31.09 7.51
C VAL A 473 10.77 29.58 7.58
N ALA A 474 11.58 29.05 6.68
CA ALA A 474 11.85 27.62 6.61
C ALA A 474 12.55 27.09 7.88
N GLU A 475 13.56 27.81 8.40
CA GLU A 475 14.28 27.44 9.63
C GLU A 475 13.35 27.48 10.86
N ALA A 476 12.42 28.41 10.91
CA ALA A 476 11.48 28.51 12.02
C ALA A 476 10.48 27.35 12.02
N VAL A 477 9.90 27.00 10.85
CA VAL A 477 9.02 25.84 10.71
C VAL A 477 9.78 24.55 11.03
N ALA A 478 11.00 24.38 10.53
CA ALA A 478 11.83 23.22 10.81
C ALA A 478 12.12 23.04 12.31
N LYS A 479 12.40 24.14 13.01
CA LYS A 479 12.62 24.16 14.46
C LYS A 479 11.35 23.79 15.23
N GLU A 480 10.20 24.31 14.82
CA GLU A 480 8.91 24.03 15.45
C GLU A 480 8.54 22.56 15.30
N LEU A 481 8.74 21.98 14.12
CA LEU A 481 8.46 20.58 13.82
C LEU A 481 9.52 19.61 14.37
N GLY A 482 10.72 20.11 14.71
CA GLY A 482 11.85 19.31 15.15
C GLY A 482 12.50 18.51 14.02
N LEU A 483 12.58 19.09 12.82
CA LEU A 483 13.29 18.52 11.67
C LEU A 483 14.80 18.59 11.86
N ASP A 484 15.56 17.73 11.17
CA ASP A 484 17.01 17.66 11.30
C ASP A 484 17.73 18.58 10.32
N GLU A 485 17.11 18.82 9.15
CA GLU A 485 17.69 19.63 8.07
C GLU A 485 16.60 20.32 7.27
N VAL A 486 16.91 21.50 6.72
CA VAL A 486 16.01 22.26 5.85
C VAL A 486 16.79 22.91 4.71
N HIS A 487 16.24 22.83 3.51
CA HIS A 487 16.72 23.54 2.33
C HIS A 487 15.62 24.48 1.86
N ALA A 488 15.94 25.76 1.82
CA ALA A 488 15.04 26.86 1.52
C ALA A 488 15.36 27.51 0.17
N GLU A 489 14.47 28.38 -0.31
CA GLU A 489 14.62 29.19 -1.54
C GLU A 489 14.81 28.33 -2.81
N LEU A 490 14.27 27.09 -2.81
CA LEU A 490 14.41 26.14 -3.91
C LEU A 490 13.37 26.38 -5.01
N LEU A 491 13.82 26.40 -6.25
CA LEU A 491 12.96 26.25 -7.41
C LEU A 491 12.59 24.77 -7.61
N PRO A 492 11.53 24.44 -8.37
CA PRO A 492 11.12 23.04 -8.59
C PRO A 492 12.26 22.14 -9.09
N GLY A 493 13.13 22.62 -9.98
CA GLY A 493 14.30 21.86 -10.45
C GLY A 493 15.37 21.65 -9.37
N ASP A 494 15.52 22.60 -8.45
CA ASP A 494 16.49 22.51 -7.36
C ASP A 494 16.08 21.45 -6.34
N LYS A 495 14.76 21.24 -6.11
CA LYS A 495 14.25 20.16 -5.25
C LYS A 495 14.71 18.78 -5.74
N VAL A 496 14.65 18.53 -7.06
CA VAL A 496 15.14 17.28 -7.66
C VAL A 496 16.62 17.10 -7.40
N SER A 497 17.42 18.15 -7.64
CA SER A 497 18.87 18.13 -7.43
C SER A 497 19.23 17.87 -5.96
N GLN A 498 18.49 18.45 -5.01
CA GLN A 498 18.70 18.22 -3.57
C GLN A 498 18.39 16.77 -3.17
N VAL A 499 17.29 16.19 -3.70
CA VAL A 499 16.98 14.77 -3.47
C VAL A 499 18.06 13.88 -4.08
N GLU A 500 18.57 14.20 -5.26
CA GLU A 500 19.67 13.45 -5.86
C GLU A 500 20.97 13.50 -5.03
N GLN A 501 21.29 14.66 -4.46
CA GLN A 501 22.42 14.79 -3.55
C GLN A 501 22.21 13.91 -2.29
N LEU A 502 21.05 13.98 -1.64
CA LEU A 502 20.73 13.16 -0.48
C LEU A 502 20.76 11.66 -0.80
N LEU A 503 20.36 11.27 -2.03
CA LEU A 503 20.46 9.89 -2.52
C LEU A 503 21.91 9.42 -2.67
N GLN A 504 22.85 10.32 -3.02
CA GLN A 504 24.27 9.98 -3.11
C GLN A 504 24.94 9.88 -1.73
N GLU A 505 24.49 10.68 -0.77
CA GLU A 505 25.04 10.72 0.60
C GLU A 505 24.61 9.53 1.47
N LYS A 506 23.47 8.88 1.13
CA LYS A 506 22.95 7.77 1.93
C LYS A 506 23.75 6.48 1.77
N ASN A 507 23.66 5.59 2.77
CA ASN A 507 24.22 4.25 2.68
C ASN A 507 23.49 3.40 1.62
N GLU A 508 24.19 2.49 0.94
CA GLU A 508 23.60 1.60 -0.08
C GLU A 508 22.41 0.77 0.43
N LYS A 509 22.39 0.44 1.72
CA LYS A 509 21.33 -0.36 2.36
C LYS A 509 20.15 0.48 2.85
N SER A 510 20.27 1.80 2.89
CA SER A 510 19.20 2.68 3.33
C SER A 510 18.36 3.19 2.16
N ARG A 511 17.13 3.61 2.46
CA ARG A 511 16.18 4.16 1.51
C ARG A 511 15.78 5.57 1.91
N LEU A 512 15.62 6.40 0.90
CA LEU A 512 15.13 7.75 1.02
C LEU A 512 13.68 7.81 0.50
N ALA A 513 12.77 8.30 1.33
CA ALA A 513 11.41 8.63 0.90
C ALA A 513 11.27 10.14 0.68
N PHE A 514 10.50 10.52 -0.34
CA PHE A 514 10.03 11.88 -0.53
C PHE A 514 8.52 11.93 -0.35
N VAL A 515 8.02 12.93 0.37
CA VAL A 515 6.60 13.16 0.65
C VAL A 515 6.19 14.50 0.08
N GLY A 516 5.18 14.51 -0.78
CA GLY A 516 4.66 15.72 -1.43
C GLY A 516 3.17 15.63 -1.74
N ASP A 517 2.54 16.77 -2.04
CA ASP A 517 1.12 16.87 -2.38
C ASP A 517 0.82 16.69 -3.89
N GLY A 518 1.82 16.78 -4.69
CA GLY A 518 1.92 16.09 -5.95
C GLY A 518 1.93 16.76 -7.27
N ILE A 519 1.29 17.86 -7.59
CA ILE A 519 1.31 18.34 -9.00
C ILE A 519 2.70 18.84 -9.39
N ASN A 520 3.31 19.64 -8.51
CA ASN A 520 4.62 20.23 -8.75
C ASN A 520 5.77 19.29 -8.37
N ASP A 521 5.50 18.28 -7.54
CA ASP A 521 6.49 17.38 -6.97
C ASP A 521 6.58 16.01 -7.66
N ALA A 522 5.75 15.73 -8.68
CA ALA A 522 5.77 14.48 -9.44
C ALA A 522 7.18 14.07 -9.94
N PRO A 523 8.03 14.98 -10.44
CA PRO A 523 9.41 14.64 -10.79
C PRO A 523 10.26 14.22 -9.59
N VAL A 524 10.02 14.81 -8.41
CA VAL A 524 10.76 14.49 -7.18
C VAL A 524 10.28 13.16 -6.60
N LEU A 525 8.95 12.91 -6.60
CA LEU A 525 8.33 11.65 -6.18
C LEU A 525 8.90 10.45 -6.95
N THR A 526 9.01 10.58 -8.28
CA THR A 526 9.56 9.53 -9.14
C THR A 526 11.07 9.34 -8.98
N ARG A 527 11.78 10.36 -8.54
CA ARG A 527 13.24 10.31 -8.39
C ARG A 527 13.71 9.70 -7.08
N ALA A 528 12.94 9.80 -6.03
CA ALA A 528 13.22 9.19 -4.72
C ALA A 528 13.23 7.65 -4.79
N ASP A 529 13.81 6.97 -3.80
CA ASP A 529 13.65 5.51 -3.67
C ASP A 529 12.20 5.12 -3.39
N ILE A 530 11.44 6.01 -2.73
CA ILE A 530 10.03 5.84 -2.37
C ILE A 530 9.35 7.19 -2.51
N GLY A 531 8.40 7.32 -3.43
CA GLY A 531 7.51 8.47 -3.54
C GLY A 531 6.25 8.25 -2.70
N ILE A 532 5.94 9.18 -1.79
CA ILE A 532 4.73 9.15 -0.96
C ILE A 532 3.89 10.37 -1.31
N ALA A 533 2.71 10.18 -1.87
CA ALA A 533 1.78 11.26 -2.18
C ALA A 533 0.75 11.45 -1.07
N MET A 534 0.40 12.72 -0.87
CA MET A 534 -0.79 13.12 -0.12
C MET A 534 -2.00 12.94 -1.04
N GLY A 535 -3.04 12.25 -0.61
CA GLY A 535 -4.09 11.73 -1.49
C GLY A 535 -5.45 12.39 -1.38
N SER A 536 -5.63 13.41 -0.49
CA SER A 536 -6.90 14.07 -0.34
C SER A 536 -7.23 14.90 -1.58
N MET A 537 -8.23 14.45 -2.34
CA MET A 537 -8.90 15.19 -3.43
C MET A 537 -7.95 15.90 -4.44
N GLY A 538 -6.68 15.52 -4.42
CA GLY A 538 -5.63 16.21 -5.14
C GLY A 538 -5.40 15.65 -6.53
N SER A 539 -4.23 15.61 -6.92
CA SER A 539 -3.70 15.43 -8.24
C SER A 539 -3.64 13.94 -8.61
N ASP A 540 -4.45 13.52 -9.57
CA ASP A 540 -4.31 12.24 -10.24
C ASP A 540 -2.86 11.97 -10.66
N ALA A 541 -2.16 13.03 -11.10
CA ALA A 541 -0.74 12.98 -11.47
C ALA A 541 0.19 12.60 -10.31
N ALA A 542 -0.11 13.06 -9.09
CA ALA A 542 0.68 12.68 -7.91
C ALA A 542 0.42 11.24 -7.49
N ILE A 543 -0.86 10.86 -7.50
CA ILE A 543 -1.26 9.49 -7.23
C ILE A 543 -0.56 8.56 -8.23
N GLU A 544 -0.51 8.91 -9.51
CA GLU A 544 0.15 8.11 -10.54
C GLU A 544 1.67 8.03 -10.34
N ALA A 545 2.32 9.14 -10.01
CA ALA A 545 3.77 9.23 -9.83
C ALA A 545 4.29 8.56 -8.54
N ALA A 546 3.46 8.52 -7.48
CA ALA A 546 3.87 8.00 -6.19
C ALA A 546 3.85 6.47 -6.12
N ASP A 547 4.61 5.91 -5.20
CA ASP A 547 4.67 4.49 -4.87
C ASP A 547 3.74 4.13 -3.70
N ILE A 548 3.44 5.13 -2.87
CA ILE A 548 2.56 5.04 -1.70
C ILE A 548 1.66 6.29 -1.68
N VAL A 549 0.40 6.10 -1.32
CA VAL A 549 -0.58 7.19 -1.21
C VAL A 549 -1.21 7.20 0.17
N LEU A 550 -1.23 8.36 0.83
CA LEU A 550 -1.93 8.60 2.09
C LEU A 550 -3.32 9.16 1.77
N MET A 551 -4.37 8.37 1.97
CA MET A 551 -5.72 8.71 1.49
C MET A 551 -6.39 9.90 2.18
N ASP A 552 -5.99 10.22 3.42
CA ASP A 552 -6.55 11.28 4.25
C ASP A 552 -5.57 12.41 4.60
N ASP A 553 -4.43 12.46 3.92
CA ASP A 553 -3.35 13.44 4.15
C ASP A 553 -2.77 13.49 5.57
N ASP A 554 -2.97 12.43 6.35
CA ASP A 554 -2.41 12.34 7.69
C ASP A 554 -0.96 11.83 7.66
N VAL A 555 0.01 12.73 7.81
CA VAL A 555 1.44 12.41 7.85
C VAL A 555 1.84 11.47 9.00
N ARG A 556 1.02 11.33 10.05
CA ARG A 556 1.26 10.37 11.17
C ARG A 556 1.23 8.92 10.69
N LYS A 557 0.50 8.64 9.63
CA LYS A 557 0.40 7.29 9.03
C LYS A 557 1.70 6.80 8.44
N ILE A 558 2.65 7.69 8.13
CA ILE A 558 3.99 7.30 7.67
C ILE A 558 4.73 6.49 8.75
N ALA A 559 4.65 6.90 10.01
CA ALA A 559 5.23 6.09 11.10
C ALA A 559 4.54 4.72 11.24
N SER A 560 3.23 4.67 10.99
CA SER A 560 2.46 3.43 11.03
C SER A 560 2.83 2.48 9.90
N ILE A 561 2.98 2.96 8.66
CA ILE A 561 3.41 2.11 7.54
C ILE A 561 4.84 1.60 7.74
N VAL A 562 5.75 2.37 8.34
CA VAL A 562 7.09 1.89 8.70
C VAL A 562 7.02 0.72 9.68
N LYS A 563 6.16 0.79 10.71
CA LYS A 563 5.95 -0.31 11.67
C LYS A 563 5.40 -1.56 10.98
N ILE A 564 4.37 -1.40 10.14
CA ILE A 564 3.76 -2.50 9.38
C ILE A 564 4.80 -3.15 8.47
N SER A 565 5.56 -2.35 7.72
CA SER A 565 6.60 -2.83 6.81
C SER A 565 7.68 -3.64 7.52
N ARG A 566 8.21 -3.12 8.64
CA ARG A 566 9.23 -3.82 9.45
C ARG A 566 8.70 -5.09 10.08
N LYS A 567 7.44 -5.09 10.56
CA LYS A 567 6.77 -6.30 11.07
C LYS A 567 6.63 -7.35 9.97
N THR A 568 6.18 -6.94 8.79
CA THR A 568 6.03 -7.81 7.62
C THR A 568 7.35 -8.45 7.22
N LEU A 569 8.42 -7.66 7.06
CA LEU A 569 9.74 -8.19 6.73
C LEU A 569 10.28 -9.14 7.81
N ARG A 570 10.05 -8.84 9.09
CA ARG A 570 10.45 -9.73 10.19
C ARG A 570 9.76 -11.08 10.10
N ILE A 571 8.46 -11.10 9.85
CA ILE A 571 7.66 -12.33 9.68
C ILE A 571 8.14 -13.11 8.46
N VAL A 572 8.35 -12.43 7.33
CA VAL A 572 8.89 -13.04 6.10
C VAL A 572 10.26 -13.68 6.37
N LYS A 573 11.19 -12.96 7.02
CA LYS A 573 12.50 -13.49 7.39
C LYS A 573 12.40 -14.68 8.33
N GLN A 574 11.49 -14.65 9.32
CA GLN A 574 11.23 -15.80 10.21
C GLN A 574 10.80 -17.03 9.41
N ASN A 575 9.87 -16.87 8.48
CA ASN A 575 9.41 -17.98 7.63
C ASN A 575 10.53 -18.55 6.76
N VAL A 576 11.34 -17.68 6.16
CA VAL A 576 12.50 -18.12 5.34
C VAL A 576 13.50 -18.91 6.16
N VAL A 577 13.93 -18.38 7.30
CA VAL A 577 14.90 -19.05 8.19
C VAL A 577 14.33 -20.36 8.73
N PHE A 578 13.10 -20.35 9.21
CA PHE A 578 12.43 -21.55 9.75
C PHE A 578 12.30 -22.65 8.69
N ALA A 579 11.76 -22.32 7.49
CA ALA A 579 11.58 -23.29 6.43
C ALA A 579 12.90 -23.87 5.94
N LEU A 580 13.94 -23.05 5.74
CA LEU A 580 15.25 -23.52 5.30
C LEU A 580 15.95 -24.38 6.37
N SER A 581 15.83 -24.01 7.66
CA SER A 581 16.44 -24.77 8.75
C SER A 581 15.81 -26.16 8.89
N VAL A 582 14.49 -26.25 8.92
CA VAL A 582 13.79 -27.54 9.01
C VAL A 582 14.11 -28.41 7.80
N LYS A 583 14.10 -27.82 6.58
CA LYS A 583 14.45 -28.55 5.36
C LYS A 583 15.88 -29.09 5.39
N ALA A 584 16.85 -28.29 5.80
CA ALA A 584 18.25 -28.74 5.91
C ALA A 584 18.37 -29.95 6.87
N ILE A 585 17.72 -29.89 8.04
CA ILE A 585 17.71 -30.99 9.01
C ILE A 585 17.09 -32.27 8.40
N VAL A 586 15.90 -32.14 7.81
CA VAL A 586 15.18 -33.30 7.28
C VAL A 586 15.85 -33.89 6.04
N LEU A 587 16.48 -33.06 5.20
CA LEU A 587 17.33 -33.53 4.08
C LEU A 587 18.51 -34.36 4.55
N ILE A 588 19.23 -33.91 5.58
CA ILE A 588 20.35 -34.65 6.19
C ILE A 588 19.84 -35.99 6.75
N LEU A 589 18.75 -35.99 7.51
CA LEU A 589 18.17 -37.22 8.07
C LEU A 589 17.70 -38.17 6.97
N GLY A 590 17.11 -37.66 5.88
CA GLY A 590 16.70 -38.45 4.74
C GLY A 590 17.87 -39.10 4.00
N ALA A 591 18.93 -38.34 3.74
CA ALA A 591 20.15 -38.85 3.12
C ALA A 591 20.85 -39.94 3.97
N LEU A 592 20.81 -39.80 5.29
CA LEU A 592 21.34 -40.81 6.24
C LEU A 592 20.41 -42.05 6.35
N GLY A 593 19.19 -42.00 5.78
CA GLY A 593 18.22 -43.10 5.90
C GLY A 593 17.51 -43.16 7.25
N LEU A 594 17.56 -42.08 8.03
CA LEU A 594 16.92 -41.97 9.36
C LEU A 594 15.49 -41.40 9.28
N ALA A 595 15.09 -40.82 8.15
CA ALA A 595 13.76 -40.30 7.93
C ALA A 595 12.96 -41.26 7.01
N SER A 596 11.69 -41.53 7.40
CA SER A 596 10.74 -42.20 6.53
C SER A 596 10.14 -41.17 5.54
N MET A 597 9.57 -41.67 4.44
CA MET A 597 8.88 -40.82 3.45
C MET A 597 7.66 -40.11 4.07
N TRP A 598 6.97 -40.73 4.99
CA TRP A 598 5.89 -40.15 5.78
C TRP A 598 6.33 -38.94 6.61
N ALA A 599 7.42 -39.12 7.36
CA ALA A 599 7.98 -38.06 8.16
C ALA A 599 8.43 -36.87 7.30
N ALA A 600 8.96 -37.17 6.12
CA ALA A 600 9.40 -36.17 5.15
C ALA A 600 8.24 -35.28 4.67
N VAL A 601 7.14 -35.90 4.21
CA VAL A 601 5.95 -35.18 3.72
C VAL A 601 5.25 -34.45 4.86
N PHE A 602 5.12 -35.10 6.03
CA PHE A 602 4.52 -34.47 7.20
C PHE A 602 5.29 -33.21 7.63
N ALA A 603 6.63 -33.28 7.63
CA ALA A 603 7.47 -32.12 7.93
C ALA A 603 7.29 -31.00 6.89
N ASP A 604 7.25 -31.31 5.58
CA ASP A 604 7.09 -30.30 4.52
C ASP A 604 5.73 -29.60 4.57
N VAL A 605 4.64 -30.38 4.69
CA VAL A 605 3.29 -29.85 4.85
C VAL A 605 3.15 -29.07 6.17
N GLY A 606 3.68 -29.60 7.27
CA GLY A 606 3.63 -28.96 8.58
C GLY A 606 4.36 -27.61 8.59
N VAL A 607 5.54 -27.55 8.00
CA VAL A 607 6.31 -26.28 7.84
C VAL A 607 5.53 -25.29 7.00
N SER A 608 4.91 -25.74 5.90
CA SER A 608 4.12 -24.88 5.03
C SER A 608 2.91 -24.28 5.78
N VAL A 609 2.18 -25.10 6.53
CA VAL A 609 1.04 -24.66 7.36
C VAL A 609 1.50 -23.65 8.42
N LEU A 610 2.55 -23.94 9.15
CA LEU A 610 3.08 -23.03 10.20
C LEU A 610 3.56 -21.70 9.60
N ALA A 611 4.24 -21.75 8.47
CA ALA A 611 4.71 -20.53 7.78
C ALA A 611 3.53 -19.68 7.26
N ILE A 612 2.46 -20.30 6.75
CA ILE A 612 1.23 -19.62 6.34
C ILE A 612 0.55 -18.97 7.55
N LEU A 613 0.38 -19.71 8.65
CA LEU A 613 -0.22 -19.16 9.88
C LEU A 613 0.60 -18.01 10.44
N ASN A 614 1.93 -18.10 10.39
CA ASN A 614 2.80 -17.00 10.79
C ASN A 614 2.63 -15.77 9.86
N SER A 615 2.49 -15.98 8.54
CA SER A 615 2.24 -14.91 7.57
C SER A 615 0.91 -14.18 7.84
N MET A 616 -0.13 -14.89 8.30
CA MET A 616 -1.42 -14.25 8.65
C MET A 616 -1.31 -13.24 9.80
N ARG A 617 -0.26 -13.29 10.62
CA ARG A 617 0.00 -12.31 11.68
C ARG A 617 0.32 -10.91 11.15
N THR A 618 0.67 -10.79 9.87
CA THR A 618 0.87 -9.47 9.22
C THR A 618 -0.44 -8.69 9.12
N LEU A 619 -1.59 -9.38 9.03
CA LEU A 619 -2.92 -8.78 8.99
C LEU A 619 -3.41 -8.28 10.36
N GLN A 620 -2.79 -8.70 11.46
CA GLN A 620 -3.20 -8.32 12.81
C GLN A 620 -2.49 -7.02 13.22
N GLU A 621 -3.24 -6.01 13.57
CA GLU A 621 -2.75 -4.84 14.29
C GLU A 621 -2.38 -5.25 15.73
N LYS A 622 -1.07 -5.28 16.01
CA LYS A 622 -0.52 -5.08 17.36
C LYS A 622 0.92 -4.64 17.24
#